data_eadac37ceea0ae151ee977737c6d88a8
#
_entry.id   eadac37ceea0ae151ee977737c6d88a8
#
_cell.length_a   1.000
_cell.length_b   1.000
_cell.length_c   1.000
_cell.angle_alpha   90.00
_cell.angle_beta   90.00
_cell.angle_gamma   90.00
#
_symmetry.space_group_name_H-M   'P 1'
#
loop_
_entity.id
_entity.type
_entity.pdbx_description
1 polymer ?
#
loop_
_entity_poly.entity_id
_entity_poly.type
_entity_poly.pdbx_seq_one_letter_code
_entity_poly.pdbx_strand_id
1 'polypeptide(L)'
;MACSVYVQIRGCGRIDRDGLAAAFADRCEPYRGYSGGTVAVLHEIRDGRPWADAAGALFDGRGSWGNGAAMRVAPLGAYFAGNLDRAAAQAALSAEVTHRHPEAIAAAMAVAVAAGHAAATRGRDCAPEELLAVVEPYLVEGRTASGVRRARRLLGRSVAEAAYELGNGAQVSAFDTVPFTLWAAATFLDDYPAAVTACVEAGGDADTTAAIVGGIVAARTGIGTRSGVRGIPPQWLSAREPLPVWATDGDARQKLDDRHGSNVR
;
A
#
# COMPACT_ATOMS: atom_id res chain seq x y z
N MET A 1 -8.97 -6.26 -0.06
CA MET A 1 -7.76 -6.55 -0.88
C MET A 1 -6.46 -6.54 -0.08
N ALA A 2 -6.10 -5.51 0.72
CA ALA A 2 -4.87 -5.52 1.52
C ALA A 2 -4.75 -6.74 2.44
N CYS A 3 -5.83 -7.16 3.11
CA CYS A 3 -5.86 -8.38 3.91
C CYS A 3 -5.59 -9.65 3.07
N SER A 4 -6.08 -9.74 1.82
CA SER A 4 -5.80 -10.89 0.94
C SER A 4 -4.32 -10.93 0.54
N VAL A 5 -3.70 -9.78 0.24
CA VAL A 5 -2.25 -9.67 0.01
C VAL A 5 -1.48 -10.14 1.24
N TYR A 6 -1.83 -9.62 2.42
CA TYR A 6 -1.19 -9.97 3.68
C TYR A 6 -1.27 -11.48 3.99
N VAL A 7 -2.46 -12.07 3.88
CA VAL A 7 -2.65 -13.51 4.16
C VAL A 7 -1.82 -14.37 3.21
N GLN A 8 -1.74 -14.00 1.93
CA GLN A 8 -0.97 -14.76 0.96
C GLN A 8 0.55 -14.70 1.24
N ILE A 9 1.10 -13.49 1.45
CA ILE A 9 2.54 -13.38 1.74
C ILE A 9 2.91 -14.02 3.08
N ARG A 10 2.05 -13.95 4.09
CA ARG A 10 2.26 -14.60 5.37
C ARG A 10 2.24 -16.13 5.25
N GLY A 11 1.32 -16.69 4.45
CA GLY A 11 1.19 -18.14 4.26
C GLY A 11 2.24 -18.75 3.35
N CYS A 12 2.58 -18.05 2.24
CA CYS A 12 3.42 -18.60 1.17
C CYS A 12 4.77 -17.87 1.00
N GLY A 13 5.00 -16.75 1.69
CA GLY A 13 6.22 -15.93 1.57
C GLY A 13 6.38 -15.26 0.19
N ARG A 14 5.36 -15.29 -0.64
CA ARG A 14 5.35 -14.72 -2.01
C ARG A 14 3.94 -14.43 -2.49
N ILE A 15 3.83 -13.64 -3.57
CA ILE A 15 2.60 -13.47 -4.33
C ILE A 15 2.50 -14.56 -5.39
N ASP A 16 1.42 -15.31 -5.34
CA ASP A 16 0.89 -16.13 -6.41
C ASP A 16 -0.27 -15.37 -7.07
N ARG A 17 -0.10 -15.00 -8.33
CA ARG A 17 -1.07 -14.14 -9.04
C ARG A 17 -2.42 -14.81 -9.23
N ASP A 18 -2.44 -16.09 -9.57
CA ASP A 18 -3.68 -16.83 -9.80
C ASP A 18 -4.48 -16.97 -8.50
N GLY A 19 -3.81 -17.38 -7.42
CA GLY A 19 -4.42 -17.46 -6.10
C GLY A 19 -4.85 -16.09 -5.55
N LEU A 20 -4.10 -15.02 -5.84
CA LEU A 20 -4.48 -13.66 -5.42
C LEU A 20 -5.68 -13.13 -6.22
N ALA A 21 -5.74 -13.41 -7.52
CA ALA A 21 -6.85 -13.04 -8.38
C ALA A 21 -8.15 -13.70 -7.91
N ALA A 22 -8.12 -15.01 -7.68
CA ALA A 22 -9.24 -15.76 -7.12
C ALA A 22 -9.69 -15.18 -5.77
N ALA A 23 -8.74 -14.94 -4.84
CA ALA A 23 -9.04 -14.37 -3.54
C ALA A 23 -9.64 -12.95 -3.61
N PHE A 24 -9.24 -12.13 -4.59
CA PHE A 24 -9.85 -10.82 -4.81
C PHE A 24 -11.26 -10.94 -5.38
N ALA A 25 -11.48 -11.83 -6.34
CA ALA A 25 -12.78 -12.06 -6.97
C ALA A 25 -13.80 -12.60 -5.96
N ASP A 26 -13.41 -13.62 -5.17
CA ASP A 26 -14.28 -14.24 -4.17
C ASP A 26 -14.67 -13.29 -3.03
N ARG A 27 -13.76 -12.38 -2.67
CA ARG A 27 -13.94 -11.43 -1.55
C ARG A 27 -14.34 -10.04 -2.02
N CYS A 28 -14.76 -9.89 -3.27
CA CYS A 28 -15.24 -8.63 -3.80
C CYS A 28 -16.61 -8.29 -3.21
N GLU A 29 -16.66 -7.18 -2.48
CA GLU A 29 -17.86 -6.59 -1.92
C GLU A 29 -18.05 -5.21 -2.57
N PRO A 30 -18.89 -5.09 -3.63
CA PRO A 30 -19.00 -3.86 -4.43
C PRO A 30 -19.32 -2.59 -3.63
N TYR A 31 -20.04 -2.73 -2.50
CA TYR A 31 -20.38 -1.61 -1.62
C TYR A 31 -19.18 -0.98 -0.89
N ARG A 32 -18.00 -1.61 -0.96
CA ARG A 32 -16.75 -1.07 -0.36
C ARG A 32 -16.06 0.00 -1.24
N GLY A 33 -16.75 0.55 -2.22
CA GLY A 33 -16.25 1.68 -2.98
C GLY A 33 -15.16 1.36 -4.01
N TYR A 34 -15.07 0.11 -4.48
CA TYR A 34 -14.19 -0.19 -5.61
C TYR A 34 -14.61 0.56 -6.87
N SER A 35 -13.65 1.00 -7.68
CA SER A 35 -13.95 1.60 -8.98
C SER A 35 -14.71 0.61 -9.88
N GLY A 36 -15.57 1.13 -10.76
CA GLY A 36 -16.34 0.29 -11.69
C GLY A 36 -15.47 -0.63 -12.53
N GLY A 37 -14.30 -0.17 -12.98
CA GLY A 37 -13.35 -1.00 -13.71
C GLY A 37 -12.79 -2.15 -12.87
N THR A 38 -12.50 -1.92 -11.59
CA THR A 38 -12.06 -2.98 -10.68
C THR A 38 -13.16 -4.01 -10.45
N VAL A 39 -14.40 -3.55 -10.21
CA VAL A 39 -15.55 -4.46 -10.03
C VAL A 39 -15.76 -5.33 -11.28
N ALA A 40 -15.70 -4.73 -12.48
CA ALA A 40 -15.85 -5.47 -13.73
C ALA A 40 -14.77 -6.56 -13.88
N VAL A 41 -13.49 -6.22 -13.67
CA VAL A 41 -12.39 -7.19 -13.72
C VAL A 41 -12.59 -8.34 -12.75
N LEU A 42 -12.99 -8.05 -11.50
CA LEU A 42 -13.18 -9.09 -10.49
C LEU A 42 -14.38 -9.99 -10.79
N HIS A 43 -15.45 -9.45 -11.39
CA HIS A 43 -16.56 -10.26 -11.85
C HIS A 43 -16.15 -11.17 -13.02
N GLU A 44 -15.43 -10.65 -14.02
CA GLU A 44 -14.92 -11.46 -15.13
C GLU A 44 -14.01 -12.60 -14.64
N ILE A 45 -13.14 -12.33 -13.65
CA ILE A 45 -12.29 -13.36 -13.04
C ILE A 45 -13.15 -14.41 -12.33
N ARG A 46 -14.19 -14.00 -11.59
CA ARG A 46 -15.13 -14.92 -10.94
C ARG A 46 -15.87 -15.79 -11.95
N ASP A 47 -16.17 -15.25 -13.11
CA ASP A 47 -16.84 -15.95 -14.22
C ASP A 47 -15.87 -16.82 -15.04
N GLY A 48 -14.60 -16.94 -14.61
CA GLY A 48 -13.61 -17.84 -15.18
C GLY A 48 -12.70 -17.21 -16.23
N ARG A 49 -12.79 -15.90 -16.50
CA ARG A 49 -11.84 -15.23 -17.39
C ARG A 49 -10.46 -15.17 -16.74
N PRO A 50 -9.35 -15.50 -17.45
CA PRO A 50 -8.02 -15.33 -16.92
C PRO A 50 -7.78 -13.88 -16.47
N TRP A 51 -7.23 -13.67 -15.27
CA TRP A 51 -6.99 -12.33 -14.72
C TRP A 51 -6.14 -11.46 -15.63
N ALA A 52 -5.18 -12.08 -16.35
CA ALA A 52 -4.30 -11.37 -17.27
C ALA A 52 -5.07 -10.73 -18.43
N ASP A 53 -6.10 -11.43 -18.93
CA ASP A 53 -6.94 -10.95 -20.02
C ASP A 53 -7.95 -9.92 -19.51
N ALA A 54 -8.58 -10.17 -18.35
CA ALA A 54 -9.53 -9.25 -17.74
C ALA A 54 -8.87 -7.90 -17.38
N ALA A 55 -7.77 -7.91 -16.63
CA ALA A 55 -7.05 -6.71 -16.24
C ALA A 55 -6.34 -6.02 -17.43
N GLY A 56 -5.90 -6.80 -18.42
CA GLY A 56 -5.23 -6.28 -19.61
C GLY A 56 -6.17 -5.58 -20.58
N ALA A 57 -7.44 -5.96 -20.64
CA ALA A 57 -8.42 -5.38 -21.55
C ALA A 57 -8.86 -3.96 -21.17
N LEU A 58 -8.65 -3.54 -19.93
CA LEU A 58 -9.05 -2.20 -19.49
C LEU A 58 -8.38 -1.10 -20.32
N PHE A 59 -9.11 -0.01 -20.55
CA PHE A 59 -8.61 1.19 -21.24
C PHE A 59 -7.96 0.87 -22.60
N ASP A 60 -8.70 0.16 -23.45
CA ASP A 60 -8.29 -0.22 -24.80
C ASP A 60 -6.97 -1.03 -24.83
N GLY A 61 -6.83 -1.96 -23.88
CA GLY A 61 -5.66 -2.84 -23.78
C GLY A 61 -4.44 -2.24 -23.09
N ARG A 62 -4.54 -1.01 -22.57
CA ARG A 62 -3.43 -0.35 -21.85
C ARG A 62 -3.33 -0.77 -20.39
N GLY A 63 -4.38 -1.40 -19.84
CA GLY A 63 -4.50 -1.69 -18.43
C GLY A 63 -4.82 -0.47 -17.58
N SER A 64 -5.23 -0.69 -16.33
CA SER A 64 -5.54 0.41 -15.41
C SER A 64 -4.28 1.07 -14.87
N TRP A 65 -4.26 2.41 -14.87
CA TRP A 65 -3.28 3.26 -14.17
C TRP A 65 -3.80 3.82 -12.85
N GLY A 66 -4.88 3.23 -12.31
CA GLY A 66 -5.49 3.65 -11.04
C GLY A 66 -4.59 3.49 -9.83
N ASN A 67 -4.96 4.14 -8.72
CA ASN A 67 -4.22 4.12 -7.45
C ASN A 67 -4.48 2.86 -6.60
N GLY A 68 -5.48 2.03 -6.96
CA GLY A 68 -5.92 0.88 -6.16
C GLY A 68 -4.87 -0.22 -5.94
N ALA A 69 -3.86 -0.35 -6.82
CA ALA A 69 -2.73 -1.26 -6.59
C ALA A 69 -1.81 -0.74 -5.48
N ALA A 70 -1.54 0.57 -5.46
CA ALA A 70 -0.66 1.20 -4.48
C ALA A 70 -1.25 1.18 -3.06
N MET A 71 -2.57 1.38 -2.90
CA MET A 71 -3.21 1.47 -1.59
C MET A 71 -3.21 0.16 -0.77
N ARG A 72 -2.87 -0.98 -1.36
CA ARG A 72 -2.97 -2.29 -0.71
C ARG A 72 -1.64 -2.96 -0.37
N VAL A 73 -0.48 -2.38 -0.76
CA VAL A 73 0.82 -3.06 -0.73
C VAL A 73 1.75 -2.65 0.43
N ALA A 74 1.40 -1.66 1.24
CA ALA A 74 2.23 -1.27 2.38
C ALA A 74 2.51 -2.44 3.36
N PRO A 75 1.54 -3.30 3.72
CA PRO A 75 1.81 -4.47 4.55
C PRO A 75 2.80 -5.46 3.91
N LEU A 76 2.77 -5.61 2.59
CA LEU A 76 3.72 -6.43 1.84
C LEU A 76 5.12 -5.82 1.92
N GLY A 77 5.25 -4.52 1.72
CA GLY A 77 6.52 -3.81 1.86
C GLY A 77 7.13 -4.02 3.24
N ALA A 78 6.35 -3.80 4.29
CA ALA A 78 6.79 -3.99 5.68
C ALA A 78 7.21 -5.44 5.97
N TYR A 79 6.54 -6.44 5.39
CA TYR A 79 6.93 -7.84 5.52
C TYR A 79 8.32 -8.13 4.92
N PHE A 80 8.67 -7.48 3.81
CA PHE A 80 9.97 -7.63 3.16
C PHE A 80 10.97 -6.52 3.52
N ALA A 81 10.86 -5.91 4.70
CA ALA A 81 11.71 -4.80 5.14
C ALA A 81 13.23 -5.05 5.00
N GLY A 82 13.66 -6.31 5.13
CA GLY A 82 15.07 -6.70 4.95
C GLY A 82 15.51 -6.85 3.48
N ASN A 83 14.61 -6.74 2.50
CA ASN A 83 14.92 -6.93 1.08
C ASN A 83 13.96 -6.12 0.21
N LEU A 84 14.35 -4.88 -0.10
CA LEU A 84 13.51 -3.94 -0.85
C LEU A 84 13.30 -4.36 -2.30
N ASP A 85 14.27 -5.02 -2.94
CA ASP A 85 14.11 -5.56 -4.30
C ASP A 85 13.01 -6.62 -4.32
N ARG A 86 12.97 -7.47 -3.29
CA ARG A 86 11.91 -8.46 -3.15
C ARG A 86 10.55 -7.81 -2.86
N ALA A 87 10.52 -6.76 -2.02
CA ALA A 87 9.31 -5.98 -1.79
C ALA A 87 8.76 -5.41 -3.10
N ALA A 88 9.61 -4.78 -3.90
CA ALA A 88 9.24 -4.23 -5.20
C ALA A 88 8.72 -5.31 -6.17
N ALA A 89 9.47 -6.41 -6.33
CA ALA A 89 9.08 -7.50 -7.22
C ALA A 89 7.72 -8.11 -6.82
N GLN A 90 7.48 -8.34 -5.53
CA GLN A 90 6.22 -8.90 -5.05
C GLN A 90 5.06 -7.90 -5.16
N ALA A 91 5.33 -6.60 -5.00
CA ALA A 91 4.33 -5.54 -5.21
C ALA A 91 3.92 -5.44 -6.68
N ALA A 92 4.85 -5.58 -7.62
CA ALA A 92 4.57 -5.64 -9.05
C ALA A 92 3.62 -6.82 -9.37
N LEU A 93 3.92 -8.03 -8.89
CA LEU A 93 3.05 -9.20 -9.06
C LEU A 93 1.64 -8.97 -8.47
N SER A 94 1.55 -8.33 -7.29
CA SER A 94 0.26 -7.96 -6.70
C SER A 94 -0.50 -6.94 -7.55
N ALA A 95 0.20 -5.96 -8.13
CA ALA A 95 -0.43 -4.91 -8.94
C ALA A 95 -1.01 -5.47 -10.23
N GLU A 96 -0.25 -6.31 -10.95
CA GLU A 96 -0.61 -6.88 -12.26
C GLU A 96 -1.96 -7.57 -12.29
N VAL A 97 -2.40 -8.14 -11.18
CA VAL A 97 -3.69 -8.86 -11.08
C VAL A 97 -4.89 -7.97 -11.46
N THR A 98 -4.81 -6.65 -11.23
CA THR A 98 -5.91 -5.71 -11.49
C THR A 98 -5.45 -4.45 -12.24
N HIS A 99 -4.17 -4.10 -12.20
CA HIS A 99 -3.61 -2.86 -12.73
C HIS A 99 -2.37 -3.16 -13.55
N ARG A 100 -2.53 -3.23 -14.88
CA ARG A 100 -1.45 -3.62 -15.79
C ARG A 100 -0.69 -2.47 -16.43
N HIS A 101 -1.12 -1.24 -16.20
CA HIS A 101 -0.41 -0.08 -16.71
C HIS A 101 0.92 0.12 -15.96
N PRO A 102 2.05 0.41 -16.65
CA PRO A 102 3.36 0.58 -16.02
C PRO A 102 3.39 1.60 -14.88
N GLU A 103 2.66 2.71 -14.99
CA GLU A 103 2.54 3.73 -13.94
C GLU A 103 1.94 3.17 -12.63
N ALA A 104 0.91 2.32 -12.72
CA ALA A 104 0.28 1.74 -11.53
C ALA A 104 1.17 0.67 -10.88
N ILE A 105 1.88 -0.11 -11.70
CA ILE A 105 2.84 -1.12 -11.22
C ILE A 105 3.99 -0.43 -10.50
N ALA A 106 4.62 0.58 -11.13
CA ALA A 106 5.70 1.34 -10.54
C ALA A 106 5.29 2.06 -9.24
N ALA A 107 4.07 2.62 -9.20
CA ALA A 107 3.51 3.24 -8.01
C ALA A 107 3.33 2.24 -6.85
N ALA A 108 2.85 1.03 -7.13
CA ALA A 108 2.75 -0.02 -6.11
C ALA A 108 4.14 -0.46 -5.61
N MET A 109 5.12 -0.59 -6.50
CA MET A 109 6.50 -0.88 -6.13
C MET A 109 7.06 0.21 -5.21
N ALA A 110 6.89 1.48 -5.56
CA ALA A 110 7.36 2.61 -4.75
C ALA A 110 6.75 2.63 -3.34
N VAL A 111 5.44 2.40 -3.21
CA VAL A 111 4.76 2.34 -1.91
C VAL A 111 5.26 1.15 -1.07
N ALA A 112 5.44 -0.03 -1.67
CA ALA A 112 5.96 -1.19 -0.96
C ALA A 112 7.42 -0.97 -0.50
N VAL A 113 8.26 -0.39 -1.35
CA VAL A 113 9.64 -0.02 -1.02
C VAL A 113 9.68 1.00 0.11
N ALA A 114 8.86 2.05 0.04
CA ALA A 114 8.76 3.07 1.10
C ALA A 114 8.35 2.44 2.44
N ALA A 115 7.34 1.56 2.45
CA ALA A 115 6.90 0.86 3.66
C ALA A 115 7.97 -0.11 4.20
N GLY A 116 8.66 -0.81 3.32
CA GLY A 116 9.79 -1.69 3.67
C GLY A 116 10.95 -0.91 4.28
N HIS A 117 11.32 0.21 3.68
CA HIS A 117 12.36 1.11 4.20
C HIS A 117 11.95 1.72 5.55
N ALA A 118 10.71 2.20 5.68
CA ALA A 118 10.16 2.72 6.93
C ALA A 118 10.23 1.68 8.06
N ALA A 119 9.91 0.42 7.78
CA ALA A 119 10.02 -0.68 8.74
C ALA A 119 11.49 -1.00 9.10
N ALA A 120 12.38 -1.04 8.11
CA ALA A 120 13.80 -1.33 8.29
C ALA A 120 14.55 -0.23 9.08
N THR A 121 14.02 0.99 9.05
CA THR A 121 14.64 2.15 9.71
C THR A 121 14.05 2.45 11.10
N ARG A 122 13.24 1.57 11.66
CA ARG A 122 12.74 1.71 13.04
C ARG A 122 13.87 1.89 14.04
N GLY A 123 13.73 2.88 14.92
CA GLY A 123 14.68 3.11 16.00
C GLY A 123 15.98 3.83 15.60
N ARG A 124 16.10 4.28 14.35
CA ARG A 124 17.15 5.20 13.92
C ARG A 124 16.56 6.45 13.25
N ASP A 125 17.34 7.51 13.20
CA ASP A 125 16.96 8.69 12.44
C ASP A 125 16.86 8.35 10.94
N CYS A 126 15.87 8.90 10.29
CA CYS A 126 15.62 8.77 8.86
C CYS A 126 15.18 10.13 8.32
N ALA A 127 16.02 10.75 7.53
CA ALA A 127 15.68 12.02 6.91
C ALA A 127 14.55 11.84 5.87
N PRO A 128 13.64 12.83 5.71
CA PRO A 128 12.58 12.77 4.70
C PRO A 128 13.10 12.48 3.29
N GLU A 129 14.25 13.04 2.94
CA GLU A 129 14.92 12.83 1.65
C GLU A 129 15.32 11.37 1.43
N GLU A 130 15.70 10.65 2.49
CA GLU A 130 16.10 9.25 2.42
C GLU A 130 14.93 8.36 1.97
N LEU A 131 13.71 8.59 2.52
CA LEU A 131 12.51 7.85 2.11
C LEU A 131 12.17 8.08 0.63
N LEU A 132 12.33 9.30 0.13
CA LEU A 132 12.04 9.60 -1.27
C LEU A 132 13.16 9.09 -2.21
N ALA A 133 14.42 9.14 -1.77
CA ALA A 133 15.54 8.66 -2.58
C ALA A 133 15.51 7.14 -2.77
N VAL A 134 15.13 6.37 -1.76
CA VAL A 134 15.13 4.91 -1.83
C VAL A 134 14.11 4.35 -2.82
N VAL A 135 13.04 5.08 -3.13
CA VAL A 135 12.02 4.62 -4.09
C VAL A 135 12.35 4.95 -5.55
N GLU A 136 13.20 5.95 -5.79
CA GLU A 136 13.52 6.41 -7.16
C GLU A 136 14.00 5.29 -8.10
N PRO A 137 14.88 4.34 -7.69
CA PRO A 137 15.36 3.29 -8.58
C PRO A 137 14.28 2.31 -9.06
N TYR A 138 13.14 2.26 -8.39
CA TYR A 138 12.02 1.36 -8.71
C TYR A 138 10.95 2.02 -9.58
N LEU A 139 11.12 3.29 -9.92
CA LEU A 139 10.20 4.03 -10.77
C LEU A 139 10.66 3.96 -12.23
N VAL A 140 9.74 3.63 -13.12
CA VAL A 140 9.93 3.81 -14.57
C VAL A 140 9.76 5.29 -14.92
N GLU A 141 10.43 5.75 -15.99
CA GLU A 141 10.21 7.10 -16.48
C GLU A 141 8.73 7.32 -16.84
N GLY A 142 8.17 8.39 -16.26
CA GLY A 142 6.76 8.69 -16.42
C GLY A 142 6.28 9.78 -15.47
N ARG A 143 4.96 9.90 -15.36
CA ARG A 143 4.31 10.94 -14.53
C ARG A 143 4.55 10.69 -13.05
N THR A 144 4.49 9.43 -12.60
CA THR A 144 4.74 9.06 -11.19
C THR A 144 6.18 9.41 -10.80
N ALA A 145 7.18 9.03 -11.61
CA ALA A 145 8.58 9.34 -11.35
C ALA A 145 8.84 10.85 -11.30
N SER A 146 8.28 11.58 -12.26
CA SER A 146 8.38 13.06 -12.30
C SER A 146 7.75 13.70 -11.07
N GLY A 147 6.60 13.16 -10.60
CA GLY A 147 5.93 13.60 -9.39
C GLY A 147 6.76 13.34 -8.13
N VAL A 148 7.39 12.17 -8.01
CA VAL A 148 8.26 11.83 -6.86
C VAL A 148 9.50 12.74 -6.80
N ARG A 149 10.13 13.00 -7.95
CA ARG A 149 11.23 13.97 -8.02
C ARG A 149 10.78 15.40 -7.63
N ARG A 150 9.53 15.78 -7.95
CA ARG A 150 8.94 17.03 -7.51
C ARG A 150 8.65 17.01 -6.00
N ALA A 151 8.12 15.91 -5.46
CA ALA A 151 7.88 15.73 -4.03
C ALA A 151 9.12 16.02 -3.18
N ARG A 152 10.28 15.57 -3.64
CA ARG A 152 11.56 15.84 -2.98
C ARG A 152 11.89 17.33 -2.90
N ARG A 153 11.57 18.12 -3.92
CA ARG A 153 11.77 19.58 -3.92
C ARG A 153 10.75 20.33 -3.06
N LEU A 154 9.66 19.70 -2.71
CA LEU A 154 8.57 20.26 -1.89
C LEU A 154 8.69 19.92 -0.41
N LEU A 155 9.74 19.18 0.01
CA LEU A 155 9.98 18.94 1.43
C LEU A 155 10.11 20.29 2.16
N GLY A 156 9.46 20.39 3.33
CA GLY A 156 9.36 21.64 4.09
C GLY A 156 8.28 22.63 3.62
N ARG A 157 7.52 22.30 2.55
CA ARG A 157 6.35 23.08 2.11
C ARG A 157 5.10 22.68 2.88
N SER A 158 4.06 23.48 2.79
CA SER A 158 2.76 23.18 3.39
C SER A 158 2.05 22.02 2.68
N VAL A 159 1.09 21.39 3.39
CA VAL A 159 0.22 20.35 2.83
C VAL A 159 -0.53 20.85 1.60
N ALA A 160 -1.05 22.08 1.66
CA ALA A 160 -1.81 22.66 0.56
C ALA A 160 -0.94 22.87 -0.70
N GLU A 161 0.30 23.37 -0.54
CA GLU A 161 1.24 23.52 -1.67
C GLU A 161 1.61 22.16 -2.27
N ALA A 162 1.90 21.17 -1.42
CA ALA A 162 2.24 19.83 -1.87
C ALA A 162 1.06 19.16 -2.62
N ALA A 163 -0.16 19.26 -2.08
CA ALA A 163 -1.35 18.71 -2.72
C ALA A 163 -1.65 19.38 -4.08
N TYR A 164 -1.47 20.70 -4.17
CA TYR A 164 -1.64 21.44 -5.42
C TYR A 164 -0.65 21.00 -6.51
N GLU A 165 0.61 20.82 -6.14
CA GLU A 165 1.70 20.50 -7.08
C GLU A 165 1.80 19.02 -7.43
N LEU A 166 1.43 18.12 -6.52
CA LEU A 166 1.63 16.67 -6.66
C LEU A 166 0.34 15.92 -7.00
N GLY A 167 -0.81 16.56 -6.80
CA GLY A 167 -2.11 15.91 -6.78
C GLY A 167 -2.51 15.49 -5.37
N ASN A 168 -3.77 15.07 -5.21
CA ASN A 168 -4.34 14.61 -3.95
C ASN A 168 -5.24 13.37 -4.14
N GLY A 169 -5.09 12.66 -5.26
CA GLY A 169 -5.87 11.49 -5.61
C GLY A 169 -7.19 11.78 -6.32
N ALA A 170 -7.61 13.04 -6.49
CA ALA A 170 -8.90 13.39 -7.09
C ALA A 170 -9.10 12.78 -8.50
N GLN A 171 -8.03 12.49 -9.24
CA GLN A 171 -8.09 11.80 -10.53
C GLN A 171 -8.09 10.28 -10.42
N VAL A 172 -8.07 9.71 -9.22
CA VAL A 172 -8.04 8.26 -8.94
C VAL A 172 -6.91 7.54 -9.69
N SER A 173 -5.82 8.24 -10.00
CA SER A 173 -4.68 7.71 -10.76
C SER A 173 -3.42 7.61 -9.90
N ALA A 174 -2.55 6.66 -10.24
CA ALA A 174 -1.29 6.43 -9.52
C ALA A 174 -0.41 7.69 -9.47
N PHE A 175 -0.32 8.42 -10.59
CA PHE A 175 0.51 9.62 -10.72
C PHE A 175 -0.09 10.89 -10.09
N ASP A 176 -1.39 10.89 -9.74
CA ASP A 176 -2.07 11.96 -9.02
C ASP A 176 -2.10 11.69 -7.50
N THR A 177 -1.82 10.45 -7.09
CA THR A 177 -1.93 9.98 -5.72
C THR A 177 -0.55 9.75 -5.06
N VAL A 178 0.29 8.92 -5.71
CA VAL A 178 1.50 8.38 -5.06
C VAL A 178 2.57 9.43 -4.78
N PRO A 179 2.83 10.44 -5.63
CA PRO A 179 3.79 11.48 -5.30
C PRO A 179 3.45 12.25 -4.01
N PHE A 180 2.17 12.62 -3.83
CA PHE A 180 1.71 13.29 -2.61
C PHE A 180 1.81 12.37 -1.38
N THR A 181 1.40 11.11 -1.51
CA THR A 181 1.45 10.17 -0.38
C THR A 181 2.88 9.87 0.06
N LEU A 182 3.83 9.77 -0.86
CA LEU A 182 5.25 9.60 -0.51
C LEU A 182 5.82 10.87 0.14
N TRP A 183 5.44 12.06 -0.34
CA TRP A 183 5.80 13.34 0.29
C TRP A 183 5.25 13.42 1.72
N ALA A 184 3.99 13.12 1.93
CA ALA A 184 3.34 13.16 3.24
C ALA A 184 3.97 12.14 4.21
N ALA A 185 4.20 10.90 3.73
CA ALA A 185 4.86 9.88 4.52
C ALA A 185 6.30 10.29 4.92
N ALA A 186 7.06 10.91 4.02
CA ALA A 186 8.40 11.40 4.29
C ALA A 186 8.39 12.57 5.29
N THR A 187 7.46 13.52 5.11
CA THR A 187 7.36 14.72 5.95
C THR A 187 6.94 14.37 7.39
N PHE A 188 6.03 13.41 7.55
CA PHE A 188 5.45 13.03 8.85
C PHE A 188 5.83 11.61 9.28
N LEU A 189 7.03 11.16 8.94
CA LEU A 189 7.44 9.75 9.05
C LEU A 189 7.37 9.20 10.49
N ASP A 190 7.56 10.04 11.50
CA ASP A 190 7.53 9.69 12.91
C ASP A 190 6.26 10.15 13.65
N ASP A 191 5.26 10.67 12.91
CA ASP A 191 3.98 11.15 13.46
C ASP A 191 2.79 10.63 12.66
N TYR A 192 2.27 9.46 13.03
CA TYR A 192 1.13 8.83 12.36
C TYR A 192 -0.13 9.71 12.33
N PRO A 193 -0.57 10.34 13.46
CA PRO A 193 -1.72 11.24 13.43
C PRO A 193 -1.54 12.41 12.46
N ALA A 194 -0.38 13.08 12.48
CA ALA A 194 -0.12 14.19 11.58
C ALA A 194 -0.12 13.74 10.11
N ALA A 195 0.47 12.58 9.83
CA ALA A 195 0.53 12.02 8.48
C ALA A 195 -0.87 11.75 7.89
N VAL A 196 -1.76 11.14 8.68
CA VAL A 196 -3.15 10.86 8.24
C VAL A 196 -3.97 12.16 8.15
N THR A 197 -3.80 13.08 9.10
CA THR A 197 -4.49 14.38 9.07
C THR A 197 -4.12 15.18 7.83
N ALA A 198 -2.85 15.17 7.42
CA ALA A 198 -2.41 15.84 6.19
C ALA A 198 -3.14 15.31 4.94
N CYS A 199 -3.45 14.01 4.88
CA CYS A 199 -4.23 13.44 3.77
C CYS A 199 -5.68 13.94 3.77
N VAL A 200 -6.29 14.07 4.95
CA VAL A 200 -7.66 14.60 5.10
C VAL A 200 -7.71 16.08 4.73
N GLU A 201 -6.73 16.88 5.19
CA GLU A 201 -6.61 18.31 4.86
C GLU A 201 -6.40 18.57 3.36
N ALA A 202 -5.64 17.69 2.69
CA ALA A 202 -5.42 17.78 1.24
C ALA A 202 -6.68 17.55 0.42
N GLY A 203 -7.70 16.90 0.98
CA GLY A 203 -8.93 16.54 0.27
C GLY A 203 -8.69 15.50 -0.84
N GLY A 204 -9.51 15.57 -1.90
CA GLY A 204 -9.45 14.61 -3.00
C GLY A 204 -9.84 13.18 -2.56
N ASP A 205 -9.07 12.18 -2.96
CA ASP A 205 -9.25 10.76 -2.60
C ASP A 205 -8.59 10.49 -1.23
N ALA A 206 -9.16 11.11 -0.18
CA ALA A 206 -8.56 11.15 1.15
C ALA A 206 -8.46 9.76 1.82
N ASP A 207 -9.38 8.84 1.56
CA ASP A 207 -9.35 7.48 2.08
C ASP A 207 -8.20 6.66 1.44
N THR A 208 -7.98 6.77 0.14
CA THR A 208 -6.85 6.14 -0.54
C THR A 208 -5.51 6.75 -0.12
N THR A 209 -5.40 8.09 -0.08
CA THR A 209 -4.16 8.74 0.33
C THR A 209 -3.82 8.41 1.78
N ALA A 210 -4.80 8.44 2.69
CA ALA A 210 -4.62 8.06 4.09
C ALA A 210 -4.28 6.55 4.26
N ALA A 211 -4.85 5.67 3.44
CA ALA A 211 -4.50 4.24 3.47
C ALA A 211 -3.04 4.00 3.08
N ILE A 212 -2.53 4.68 2.05
CA ILE A 212 -1.13 4.58 1.61
C ILE A 212 -0.20 5.16 2.68
N VAL A 213 -0.42 6.41 3.08
CA VAL A 213 0.43 7.13 4.05
C VAL A 213 0.40 6.42 5.40
N GLY A 214 -0.80 6.08 5.89
CA GLY A 214 -0.98 5.34 7.13
C GLY A 214 -0.25 4.00 7.12
N GLY A 215 -0.30 3.26 6.00
CA GLY A 215 0.43 2.00 5.85
C GLY A 215 1.95 2.16 5.94
N ILE A 216 2.52 3.17 5.25
CA ILE A 216 3.95 3.46 5.27
C ILE A 216 4.39 3.92 6.67
N VAL A 217 3.70 4.90 7.25
CA VAL A 217 4.07 5.48 8.54
C VAL A 217 3.87 4.49 9.68
N ALA A 218 2.78 3.69 9.68
CA ALA A 218 2.57 2.63 10.66
C ALA A 218 3.67 1.55 10.61
N ALA A 219 4.22 1.26 9.42
CA ALA A 219 5.34 0.34 9.27
C ALA A 219 6.57 0.81 10.08
N ARG A 220 6.74 2.09 10.28
CA ARG A 220 7.80 2.67 11.11
C ARG A 220 7.39 2.88 12.57
N THR A 221 6.26 3.50 12.79
CA THR A 221 5.89 4.00 14.12
C THR A 221 5.26 2.94 15.03
N GLY A 222 4.54 1.97 14.44
CA GLY A 222 3.75 0.99 15.20
C GLY A 222 2.56 1.63 15.93
N ILE A 223 2.24 1.10 17.12
CA ILE A 223 1.08 1.52 17.93
C ILE A 223 1.56 2.31 19.15
N GLY A 224 0.83 3.37 19.48
CA GLY A 224 1.11 4.22 20.64
C GLY A 224 2.35 5.11 20.44
N THR A 225 2.70 5.84 21.50
CA THR A 225 3.86 6.77 21.48
C THR A 225 5.05 6.16 22.19
N ARG A 226 6.22 6.17 21.55
CA ARG A 226 7.47 5.67 22.12
C ARG A 226 8.64 6.59 21.72
N SER A 227 9.45 7.02 22.67
CA SER A 227 10.70 7.75 22.41
C SER A 227 10.54 8.93 21.41
N GLY A 228 9.46 9.70 21.53
CA GLY A 228 9.18 10.84 20.63
C GLY A 228 8.49 10.47 19.30
N VAL A 229 8.39 9.17 18.95
CA VAL A 229 7.66 8.70 17.78
C VAL A 229 6.20 8.51 18.12
N ARG A 230 5.29 9.15 17.37
CA ARG A 230 3.84 9.08 17.57
C ARG A 230 3.23 8.06 16.59
N GLY A 231 3.00 6.85 17.09
CA GLY A 231 2.35 5.79 16.32
C GLY A 231 0.83 5.88 16.29
N ILE A 232 0.19 4.82 15.82
CA ILE A 232 -1.27 4.72 15.72
C ILE A 232 -1.89 4.91 17.11
N PRO A 233 -2.79 5.90 17.31
CA PRO A 233 -3.48 6.06 18.58
C PRO A 233 -4.31 4.82 18.94
N PRO A 234 -4.22 4.27 20.16
CA PRO A 234 -5.01 3.10 20.55
C PRO A 234 -6.52 3.28 20.36
N GLN A 235 -7.04 4.50 20.59
CA GLN A 235 -8.45 4.83 20.37
C GLN A 235 -8.86 4.74 18.89
N TRP A 236 -7.96 5.00 17.94
CA TRP A 236 -8.25 4.82 16.52
C TRP A 236 -8.33 3.34 16.14
N LEU A 237 -7.49 2.51 16.76
CA LEU A 237 -7.57 1.06 16.57
C LEU A 237 -8.86 0.45 17.12
N SER A 238 -9.32 0.93 18.27
CA SER A 238 -10.59 0.46 18.85
C SER A 238 -11.83 0.94 18.08
N ALA A 239 -11.73 2.08 17.39
CA ALA A 239 -12.80 2.64 16.57
C ALA A 239 -12.86 2.07 15.14
N ARG A 240 -11.83 1.35 14.69
CA ARG A 240 -11.79 0.79 13.33
C ARG A 240 -12.78 -0.35 13.15
N GLU A 241 -13.20 -0.57 11.91
CA GLU A 241 -13.91 -1.78 11.53
C GLU A 241 -13.07 -3.04 11.89
N PRO A 242 -13.67 -4.10 12.45
CA PRO A 242 -12.95 -5.35 12.71
C PRO A 242 -12.31 -5.92 11.44
N LEU A 243 -11.13 -6.51 11.57
CA LEU A 243 -10.55 -7.25 10.45
C LEU A 243 -11.43 -8.47 10.12
N PRO A 244 -11.53 -8.86 8.85
CA PRO A 244 -12.25 -10.07 8.47
C PRO A 244 -11.69 -11.30 9.21
N VAL A 245 -12.56 -12.19 9.69
CA VAL A 245 -12.18 -13.39 10.44
C VAL A 245 -11.13 -14.21 9.68
N TRP A 246 -11.31 -14.40 8.38
CA TRP A 246 -10.36 -15.13 7.54
C TRP A 246 -8.96 -14.51 7.48
N ALA A 247 -8.80 -13.22 7.80
CA ALA A 247 -7.49 -12.58 7.87
C ALA A 247 -6.80 -12.75 9.23
N THR A 248 -7.55 -13.12 10.27
CA THR A 248 -7.07 -13.28 11.66
C THR A 248 -6.89 -14.74 12.09
N ASP A 249 -7.63 -15.69 11.53
CA ASP A 249 -7.62 -17.12 11.92
C ASP A 249 -6.27 -17.82 11.77
N GLY A 250 -5.40 -17.32 10.88
CA GLY A 250 -4.02 -17.79 10.78
C GLY A 250 -3.21 -17.59 12.09
N ASP A 251 -3.52 -16.55 12.88
CA ASP A 251 -2.87 -16.29 14.17
C ASP A 251 -3.31 -17.26 15.27
N ALA A 252 -4.57 -17.70 15.20
CA ALA A 252 -5.12 -18.64 16.18
C ALA A 252 -4.56 -20.06 15.98
N ARG A 253 -4.40 -20.51 14.73
CA ARG A 253 -3.84 -21.84 14.41
C ARG A 253 -2.36 -21.93 14.77
N GLN A 254 -1.56 -20.93 14.45
CA GLN A 254 -0.13 -20.92 14.78
C GLN A 254 0.13 -20.91 16.30
N LYS A 255 -0.68 -20.17 17.07
CA LYS A 255 -0.61 -20.18 18.55
C LYS A 255 -1.07 -21.50 19.17
N LEU A 256 -1.91 -22.27 18.51
CA LEU A 256 -2.31 -23.62 18.94
C LEU A 256 -1.23 -24.65 18.64
N ASP A 257 -0.59 -24.59 17.47
CA ASP A 257 0.52 -25.48 17.10
C ASP A 257 1.75 -25.25 17.98
N ASP A 258 2.09 -23.99 18.28
CA ASP A 258 3.19 -23.63 19.19
C ASP A 258 2.92 -24.10 20.65
N ARG A 259 1.65 -24.15 21.09
CA ARG A 259 1.27 -24.68 22.43
C ARG A 259 1.29 -26.19 22.49
N HIS A 260 1.05 -26.88 21.39
CA HIS A 260 1.08 -28.35 21.35
C HIS A 260 2.50 -28.89 21.09
N GLY A 261 3.37 -28.10 20.44
CA GLY A 261 4.78 -28.47 20.23
C GLY A 261 5.68 -28.33 21.46
N SER A 262 5.26 -27.60 22.50
CA SER A 262 6.02 -27.43 23.75
C SER A 262 5.73 -28.45 24.84
N ASN A 263 4.81 -29.39 24.60
CA ASN A 263 4.45 -30.43 25.59
C ASN A 263 4.98 -31.83 25.28
N VAL A 264 5.92 -31.94 24.33
CA VAL A 264 6.63 -33.22 24.06
C VAL A 264 8.14 -32.96 24.20
N ARG A 265 8.58 -32.91 25.45
CA ARG A 265 9.95 -33.24 25.89
C ARG A 265 9.92 -33.72 27.31
#